data_f505bdf2f31471dd60b13322c8d985b3
#
_entry.id   f505bdf2f31471dd60b13322c8d985b3
#
_cell.length_a   1.000
_cell.length_b   1.000
_cell.length_c   1.000
_cell.angle_alpha   90.00
_cell.angle_beta   90.00
_cell.angle_gamma   90.00
#
_symmetry.space_group_name_H-M   'P 1'
#
loop_
_entity.id
_entity.type
_entity.pdbx_description
1 polymer ?
#
loop_
_entity_poly.entity_id
_entity_poly.type
_entity_poly.pdbx_seq_one_letter_code
_entity_poly.pdbx_strand_id
1 'polypeptide(L)'
;MKKLYDELDNKMKNSRQSKGIIYILLAAFFFSIMTIMVRLSGDLPTMQKAFFRNFVAAIFSGIVLFRTEEKFYIRKDSWFSLFMRAGFGTAGLIANFWAIDRLGIADANMLNKMSPFFAIILSIFVLKEVPKRFEVICVIVAFIGAALIIKPTKGIASLPALAGLFGGFGAGTAYTFVRKLGKQGERGPVIVMFFSVFSTLVCLPWLIFDYHPMTGKQFLCLLAAGTAACIAQMCITAAYTYAPAKEISVYDYTQVIFATFWGMLLFSEVPDYLSITGYVLIIGVAVLKWKYSRRII
;
A
#
# COMPACT_ATOMS: atom_id res chain seq x y z
N MET A 1 38.36 18.20 -9.07
CA MET A 1 37.97 17.05 -8.26
C MET A 1 36.56 17.20 -7.63
N LYS A 2 36.27 18.28 -6.85
CA LYS A 2 34.98 18.51 -6.20
C LYS A 2 33.78 18.50 -7.21
N LYS A 3 33.92 19.21 -8.35
CA LYS A 3 32.87 19.30 -9.39
C LYS A 3 32.55 17.94 -10.05
N LEU A 4 33.58 17.12 -10.26
CA LEU A 4 33.41 15.76 -10.82
C LEU A 4 32.73 14.83 -9.78
N TYR A 5 33.05 15.00 -8.50
CA TYR A 5 32.42 14.24 -7.41
C TYR A 5 30.93 14.59 -7.28
N ASP A 6 30.59 15.89 -7.35
CA ASP A 6 29.22 16.39 -7.29
C ASP A 6 28.39 15.93 -8.53
N GLU A 7 28.99 15.88 -9.71
CA GLU A 7 28.34 15.35 -10.91
C GLU A 7 28.08 13.83 -10.85
N LEU A 8 29.04 13.06 -10.32
CA LEU A 8 28.87 11.62 -10.14
C LEU A 8 27.81 11.31 -9.08
N ASP A 9 27.79 12.05 -7.97
CA ASP A 9 26.79 11.88 -6.91
C ASP A 9 25.38 12.21 -7.41
N ASN A 10 25.21 13.31 -8.15
CA ASN A 10 23.95 13.66 -8.80
C ASN A 10 23.51 12.61 -9.82
N LYS A 11 24.40 12.06 -10.62
CA LYS A 11 24.08 10.99 -11.58
C LYS A 11 23.66 9.70 -10.90
N MET A 12 24.33 9.33 -9.80
CA MET A 12 23.94 8.17 -8.97
C MET A 12 22.58 8.39 -8.29
N LYS A 13 22.33 9.57 -7.73
CA LYS A 13 21.06 9.94 -7.10
C LYS A 13 19.91 9.90 -8.09
N ASN A 14 20.09 10.46 -9.29
CA ASN A 14 19.11 10.43 -10.36
C ASN A 14 18.81 8.99 -10.84
N SER A 15 19.83 8.15 -10.95
CA SER A 15 19.68 6.73 -11.30
C SER A 15 18.89 5.96 -10.25
N ARG A 16 19.16 6.18 -8.95
CA ARG A 16 18.42 5.56 -7.85
C ARG A 16 16.96 6.02 -7.84
N GLN A 17 16.71 7.31 -8.01
CA GLN A 17 15.36 7.87 -8.05
C GLN A 17 14.55 7.28 -9.22
N SER A 18 15.15 7.18 -10.42
CA SER A 18 14.49 6.57 -11.58
C SER A 18 14.12 5.11 -11.33
N LYS A 19 15.01 4.33 -10.70
CA LYS A 19 14.69 2.96 -10.27
C LYS A 19 13.52 2.93 -9.29
N GLY A 20 13.52 3.82 -8.29
CA GLY A 20 12.41 3.95 -7.33
C GLY A 20 11.08 4.23 -8.02
N ILE A 21 11.06 5.12 -9.03
CA ILE A 21 9.85 5.43 -9.82
C ILE A 21 9.38 4.21 -10.61
N ILE A 22 10.27 3.48 -11.27
CA ILE A 22 9.89 2.27 -12.02
C ILE A 22 9.28 1.23 -11.07
N TYR A 23 9.92 0.97 -9.94
CA TYR A 23 9.41 0.00 -8.99
C TYR A 23 8.05 0.39 -8.39
N ILE A 24 7.79 1.67 -8.10
CA ILE A 24 6.49 2.08 -7.57
C ILE A 24 5.38 2.02 -8.61
N LEU A 25 5.68 2.29 -9.89
CA LEU A 25 4.73 2.11 -10.98
C LEU A 25 4.38 0.64 -11.19
N LEU A 26 5.38 -0.25 -11.16
CA LEU A 26 5.17 -1.70 -11.20
C LEU A 26 4.35 -2.17 -9.99
N ALA A 27 4.65 -1.66 -8.80
CA ALA A 27 3.87 -1.98 -7.60
C ALA A 27 2.40 -1.56 -7.77
N ALA A 28 2.15 -0.34 -8.27
CA ALA A 28 0.81 0.18 -8.52
C ALA A 28 0.04 -0.69 -9.52
N PHE A 29 0.67 -1.11 -10.59
CA PHE A 29 0.09 -2.00 -11.59
C PHE A 29 -0.27 -3.37 -10.98
N PHE A 30 0.66 -4.04 -10.31
CA PHE A 30 0.40 -5.35 -9.73
C PHE A 30 -0.57 -5.30 -8.55
N PHE A 31 -0.60 -4.22 -7.76
CA PHE A 31 -1.66 -4.03 -6.77
C PHE A 31 -3.04 -3.84 -7.41
N SER A 32 -3.14 -3.19 -8.56
CA SER A 32 -4.41 -3.09 -9.29
C SER A 32 -4.89 -4.46 -9.77
N ILE A 33 -3.99 -5.30 -10.30
CA ILE A 33 -4.30 -6.69 -10.68
C ILE A 33 -4.75 -7.48 -9.44
N MET A 34 -4.04 -7.37 -8.32
CA MET A 34 -4.45 -8.01 -7.07
C MET A 34 -5.88 -7.63 -6.70
N THR A 35 -6.22 -6.34 -6.75
CA THR A 35 -7.56 -5.84 -6.41
C THR A 35 -8.65 -6.45 -7.30
N ILE A 36 -8.38 -6.53 -8.62
CA ILE A 36 -9.32 -7.17 -9.57
C ILE A 36 -9.51 -8.64 -9.23
N MET A 37 -8.43 -9.37 -9.01
CA MET A 37 -8.50 -10.80 -8.72
C MET A 37 -9.25 -11.08 -7.42
N VAL A 38 -9.07 -10.22 -6.40
CA VAL A 38 -9.84 -10.26 -5.15
C VAL A 38 -11.33 -10.01 -5.42
N ARG A 39 -11.68 -9.04 -6.27
CA ARG A 39 -13.08 -8.77 -6.63
C ARG A 39 -13.69 -9.91 -7.44
N LEU A 40 -12.96 -10.44 -8.43
CA LEU A 40 -13.38 -11.57 -9.27
C LEU A 40 -13.53 -12.90 -8.51
N SER A 41 -12.92 -13.02 -7.32
CA SER A 41 -13.17 -14.19 -6.45
C SER A 41 -14.57 -14.21 -5.83
N GLY A 42 -15.40 -13.16 -6.05
CA GLY A 42 -16.81 -13.12 -5.69
C GLY A 42 -17.06 -13.11 -4.19
N ASP A 43 -18.14 -13.75 -3.74
CA ASP A 43 -18.67 -13.65 -2.37
C ASP A 43 -17.95 -14.54 -1.34
N LEU A 44 -16.65 -14.78 -1.52
CA LEU A 44 -15.86 -15.45 -0.50
C LEU A 44 -15.63 -14.53 0.71
N PRO A 45 -15.55 -15.09 1.93
CA PRO A 45 -15.23 -14.31 3.13
C PRO A 45 -13.92 -13.52 2.98
N THR A 46 -13.93 -12.27 3.43
CA THR A 46 -12.77 -11.38 3.35
C THR A 46 -11.52 -11.99 3.99
N MET A 47 -11.68 -12.71 5.11
CA MET A 47 -10.58 -13.39 5.80
C MET A 47 -9.99 -14.52 4.97
N GLN A 48 -10.82 -15.27 4.25
CA GLN A 48 -10.38 -16.33 3.33
C GLN A 48 -9.59 -15.75 2.16
N LYS A 49 -10.07 -14.65 1.55
CA LYS A 49 -9.35 -13.92 0.50
C LYS A 49 -7.99 -13.43 1.01
N ALA A 50 -7.96 -12.82 2.19
CA ALA A 50 -6.73 -12.33 2.81
C ALA A 50 -5.76 -13.45 3.14
N PHE A 51 -6.25 -14.60 3.63
CA PHE A 51 -5.43 -15.78 3.88
C PHE A 51 -4.71 -16.25 2.62
N PHE A 52 -5.43 -16.59 1.56
CA PHE A 52 -4.82 -17.11 0.33
C PHE A 52 -3.85 -16.12 -0.29
N ARG A 53 -4.20 -14.84 -0.34
CA ARG A 53 -3.31 -13.77 -0.82
C ARG A 53 -2.00 -13.74 -0.06
N ASN A 54 -2.04 -13.80 1.28
CA ASN A 54 -0.83 -13.73 2.10
C ASN A 54 -0.08 -15.04 2.14
N PHE A 55 -0.76 -16.19 2.13
CA PHE A 55 -0.14 -17.50 2.06
C PHE A 55 0.71 -17.68 0.81
N VAL A 56 0.19 -17.33 -0.35
CA VAL A 56 0.95 -17.34 -1.61
C VAL A 56 2.15 -16.38 -1.52
N ALA A 57 1.96 -15.17 -1.01
CA ALA A 57 3.04 -14.21 -0.84
C ALA A 57 4.12 -14.70 0.17
N ALA A 58 3.72 -15.44 1.21
CA ALA A 58 4.65 -16.05 2.17
C ALA A 58 5.51 -17.13 1.50
N ILE A 59 4.92 -18.00 0.68
CA ILE A 59 5.65 -19.02 -0.07
C ILE A 59 6.69 -18.37 -0.99
N PHE A 60 6.28 -17.41 -1.82
CA PHE A 60 7.20 -16.75 -2.76
C PHE A 60 8.32 -15.98 -2.05
N SER A 61 7.97 -15.19 -1.01
CA SER A 61 9.00 -14.46 -0.25
C SER A 61 9.92 -15.40 0.53
N GLY A 62 9.39 -16.54 1.01
CA GLY A 62 10.17 -17.61 1.63
C GLY A 62 11.19 -18.21 0.66
N ILE A 63 10.78 -18.51 -0.57
CA ILE A 63 11.68 -19.02 -1.62
C ILE A 63 12.79 -17.99 -1.93
N VAL A 64 12.45 -16.71 -2.01
CA VAL A 64 13.44 -15.65 -2.23
C VAL A 64 14.45 -15.61 -1.08
N LEU A 65 13.99 -15.64 0.17
CA LEU A 65 14.89 -15.63 1.34
C LEU A 65 15.76 -16.87 1.43
N PHE A 66 15.21 -18.04 1.13
CA PHE A 66 15.98 -19.29 1.15
C PHE A 66 17.18 -19.27 0.20
N ARG A 67 17.09 -18.50 -0.89
CA ARG A 67 18.18 -18.32 -1.86
C ARG A 67 19.19 -17.24 -1.47
N THR A 68 18.97 -16.49 -0.38
CA THR A 68 19.93 -15.49 0.13
C THR A 68 20.89 -16.13 1.13
N GLU A 69 22.10 -15.58 1.26
CA GLU A 69 23.12 -16.10 2.19
C GLU A 69 22.67 -16.07 3.65
N GLU A 70 22.04 -14.96 4.07
CA GLU A 70 21.56 -14.78 5.45
C GLU A 70 20.19 -15.44 5.72
N LYS A 71 19.58 -16.07 4.72
CA LYS A 71 18.29 -16.78 4.82
C LYS A 71 17.25 -16.00 5.64
N PHE A 72 16.73 -16.59 6.72
CA PHE A 72 15.67 -16.04 7.58
C PHE A 72 16.18 -15.25 8.78
N TYR A 73 17.45 -14.83 8.78
CA TYR A 73 17.98 -14.02 9.89
C TYR A 73 17.22 -12.70 10.03
N ILE A 74 16.79 -12.38 11.26
CA ILE A 74 16.10 -11.14 11.65
C ILE A 74 16.97 -10.45 12.69
N ARG A 75 17.20 -9.16 12.50
CA ARG A 75 17.95 -8.33 13.46
C ARG A 75 17.16 -8.18 14.76
N LYS A 76 17.83 -8.27 15.91
CA LYS A 76 17.18 -8.18 17.22
C LYS A 76 16.39 -6.89 17.42
N ASP A 77 16.91 -5.76 16.92
CA ASP A 77 16.27 -4.45 17.05
C ASP A 77 15.06 -4.24 16.14
N SER A 78 14.84 -5.15 15.17
CA SER A 78 13.77 -5.04 14.17
C SER A 78 12.43 -5.61 14.64
N TRP A 79 12.40 -6.48 15.66
CA TRP A 79 11.22 -7.24 16.05
C TRP A 79 9.99 -6.37 16.32
N PHE A 80 10.14 -5.33 17.15
CA PHE A 80 9.03 -4.42 17.45
C PHE A 80 8.47 -3.77 16.18
N SER A 81 9.37 -3.28 15.32
CA SER A 81 8.99 -2.61 14.07
C SER A 81 8.33 -3.60 13.07
N LEU A 82 8.79 -4.85 13.04
CA LEU A 82 8.19 -5.92 12.23
C LEU A 82 6.77 -6.26 12.70
N PHE A 83 6.55 -6.40 14.01
CA PHE A 83 5.20 -6.65 14.56
C PHE A 83 4.24 -5.48 14.31
N MET A 84 4.68 -4.23 14.52
CA MET A 84 3.88 -3.04 14.21
C MET A 84 3.53 -2.98 12.71
N ARG A 85 4.53 -3.18 11.84
CA ARG A 85 4.33 -3.24 10.39
C ARG A 85 3.35 -4.35 10.02
N ALA A 86 3.49 -5.55 10.58
CA ALA A 86 2.64 -6.68 10.26
C ALA A 86 1.22 -6.52 10.80
N GLY A 87 1.05 -6.09 12.04
CA GLY A 87 -0.25 -5.90 12.69
C GLY A 87 -1.10 -4.84 11.99
N PHE A 88 -0.56 -3.61 11.85
CA PHE A 88 -1.28 -2.54 11.15
C PHE A 88 -1.46 -2.83 9.66
N GLY A 89 -0.46 -3.46 9.03
CA GLY A 89 -0.57 -3.88 7.64
C GLY A 89 -1.66 -4.93 7.42
N THR A 90 -1.80 -5.91 8.32
CA THR A 90 -2.84 -6.94 8.24
C THR A 90 -4.22 -6.36 8.50
N ALA A 91 -4.39 -5.58 9.56
CA ALA A 91 -5.67 -4.93 9.87
C ALA A 91 -6.11 -4.00 8.73
N GLY A 92 -5.19 -3.20 8.20
CA GLY A 92 -5.46 -2.32 7.06
C GLY A 92 -5.81 -3.09 5.78
N LEU A 93 -5.13 -4.22 5.52
CA LEU A 93 -5.42 -5.09 4.36
C LEU A 93 -6.83 -5.68 4.44
N ILE A 94 -7.20 -6.24 5.60
CA ILE A 94 -8.53 -6.85 5.80
C ILE A 94 -9.62 -5.78 5.62
N ALA A 95 -9.45 -4.62 6.24
CA ALA A 95 -10.39 -3.51 6.10
C ALA A 95 -10.51 -3.02 4.66
N ASN A 96 -9.40 -2.94 3.92
CA ASN A 96 -9.41 -2.56 2.52
C ASN A 96 -10.09 -3.60 1.63
N PHE A 97 -9.86 -4.90 1.83
CA PHE A 97 -10.53 -5.95 1.08
C PHE A 97 -12.04 -5.95 1.34
N TRP A 98 -12.43 -5.75 2.59
CA TRP A 98 -13.84 -5.62 2.96
C TRP A 98 -14.49 -4.40 2.30
N ALA A 99 -13.76 -3.29 2.18
CA ALA A 99 -14.21 -2.09 1.48
C ALA A 99 -14.33 -2.33 -0.05
N ILE A 100 -13.37 -3.01 -0.67
CA ILE A 100 -13.38 -3.35 -2.11
C ILE A 100 -14.62 -4.16 -2.50
N ASP A 101 -15.06 -5.06 -1.63
CA ASP A 101 -16.23 -5.88 -1.89
C ASP A 101 -17.56 -5.09 -1.83
N ARG A 102 -17.57 -3.90 -1.19
CA ARG A 102 -18.79 -3.13 -0.88
C ARG A 102 -18.83 -1.71 -1.44
N LEU A 103 -17.67 -1.18 -1.82
CA LEU A 103 -17.53 0.08 -2.56
C LEU A 103 -17.13 -0.23 -4.00
N GLY A 104 -17.16 0.77 -4.87
CA GLY A 104 -16.46 0.71 -6.14
C GLY A 104 -14.94 0.54 -5.94
N ILE A 105 -14.29 -0.22 -6.82
CA ILE A 105 -12.86 -0.53 -6.71
C ILE A 105 -12.02 0.75 -6.65
N ALA A 106 -12.38 1.77 -7.45
CA ALA A 106 -11.67 3.04 -7.51
C ALA A 106 -11.76 3.81 -6.18
N ASP A 107 -12.97 3.90 -5.58
CA ASP A 107 -13.20 4.59 -4.30
C ASP A 107 -12.44 3.91 -3.16
N ALA A 108 -12.51 2.58 -3.05
CA ALA A 108 -11.79 1.83 -2.03
C ALA A 108 -10.27 2.00 -2.15
N ASN A 109 -9.74 1.94 -3.38
CA ASN A 109 -8.31 2.18 -3.61
C ASN A 109 -7.91 3.63 -3.32
N MET A 110 -8.73 4.63 -3.68
CA MET A 110 -8.41 6.03 -3.38
C MET A 110 -8.37 6.29 -1.87
N LEU A 111 -9.32 5.75 -1.10
CA LEU A 111 -9.30 5.86 0.36
C LEU A 111 -8.06 5.18 0.97
N ASN A 112 -7.67 4.04 0.44
CA ASN A 112 -6.42 3.37 0.85
C ASN A 112 -5.19 4.21 0.50
N LYS A 113 -5.21 4.98 -0.60
CA LYS A 113 -4.14 5.92 -0.99
C LYS A 113 -4.07 7.18 -0.14
N MET A 114 -4.87 7.30 0.91
CA MET A 114 -4.60 8.25 2.00
C MET A 114 -3.38 7.86 2.84
N SER A 115 -2.83 6.67 2.64
CA SER A 115 -1.67 6.15 3.39
C SER A 115 -0.44 7.08 3.44
N PRO A 116 -0.03 7.81 2.39
CA PRO A 116 1.09 8.75 2.50
C PRO A 116 0.82 9.92 3.46
N PHE A 117 -0.43 10.37 3.56
CA PHE A 117 -0.82 11.44 4.47
C PHE A 117 -0.85 10.96 5.92
N PHE A 118 -1.37 9.77 6.17
CA PHE A 118 -1.28 9.12 7.47
C PHE A 118 0.19 8.87 7.88
N ALA A 119 1.04 8.46 6.93
CA ALA A 119 2.46 8.29 7.19
C ALA A 119 3.15 9.60 7.63
N ILE A 120 2.74 10.77 7.11
CA ILE A 120 3.23 12.07 7.58
C ILE A 120 2.87 12.30 9.04
N ILE A 121 1.59 12.08 9.38
CA ILE A 121 1.10 12.25 10.76
C ILE A 121 1.85 11.31 11.72
N LEU A 122 1.99 10.04 11.34
CA LEU A 122 2.64 9.03 12.16
C LEU A 122 4.14 9.20 12.25
N SER A 123 4.79 9.81 11.24
CA SER A 123 6.22 10.10 11.29
C SER A 123 6.60 11.06 12.43
N ILE A 124 5.67 11.91 12.88
CA ILE A 124 5.86 12.79 14.05
C ILE A 124 6.18 11.94 15.28
N PHE A 125 5.38 10.90 15.50
CA PHE A 125 5.47 10.06 16.70
C PHE A 125 6.55 8.98 16.57
N VAL A 126 6.65 8.30 15.43
CA VAL A 126 7.51 7.12 15.24
C VAL A 126 8.94 7.51 14.86
N LEU A 127 9.09 8.54 14.01
CA LEU A 127 10.39 8.98 13.47
C LEU A 127 10.85 10.32 14.08
N LYS A 128 10.01 10.97 14.90
CA LYS A 128 10.21 12.30 15.50
C LYS A 128 10.50 13.38 14.44
N GLU A 129 9.88 13.24 13.27
CA GLU A 129 10.00 14.19 12.17
C GLU A 129 8.89 15.24 12.30
N VAL A 130 9.24 16.52 12.35
CA VAL A 130 8.26 17.61 12.42
C VAL A 130 7.82 18.00 11.00
N PRO A 131 6.52 17.89 10.65
CA PRO A 131 6.03 18.26 9.32
C PRO A 131 6.12 19.78 9.14
N LYS A 132 6.42 20.21 7.92
CA LYS A 132 6.37 21.63 7.54
C LYS A 132 4.90 22.08 7.44
N ARG A 133 4.64 23.38 7.65
CA ARG A 133 3.27 23.96 7.56
C ARG A 133 2.58 23.57 6.26
N PHE A 134 3.29 23.58 5.15
CA PHE A 134 2.75 23.17 3.85
C PHE A 134 2.30 21.69 3.84
N GLU A 135 3.02 20.80 4.49
CA GLU A 135 2.63 19.38 4.59
C GLU A 135 1.34 19.18 5.41
N VAL A 136 1.16 20.01 6.46
CA VAL A 136 -0.08 20.00 7.26
C VAL A 136 -1.27 20.45 6.38
N ILE A 137 -1.11 21.51 5.59
CA ILE A 137 -2.16 21.97 4.64
C ILE A 137 -2.48 20.84 3.64
N CYS A 138 -1.46 20.18 3.09
CA CYS A 138 -1.65 19.04 2.20
C CYS A 138 -2.47 17.91 2.84
N VAL A 139 -2.21 17.61 4.11
CA VAL A 139 -2.97 16.61 4.87
C VAL A 139 -4.44 17.04 4.97
N ILE A 140 -4.73 18.29 5.38
CA ILE A 140 -6.10 18.79 5.52
C ILE A 140 -6.86 18.71 4.19
N VAL A 141 -6.26 19.18 3.08
CA VAL A 141 -6.91 19.13 1.75
C VAL A 141 -7.16 17.69 1.29
N ALA A 142 -6.22 16.77 1.57
CA ALA A 142 -6.41 15.36 1.25
C ALA A 142 -7.57 14.73 2.03
N PHE A 143 -7.73 15.08 3.32
CA PHE A 143 -8.88 14.62 4.11
C PHE A 143 -10.21 15.22 3.64
N ILE A 144 -10.24 16.45 3.15
CA ILE A 144 -11.44 17.02 2.48
C ILE A 144 -11.76 16.20 1.23
N GLY A 145 -10.78 15.88 0.40
CA GLY A 145 -10.97 15.01 -0.77
C GLY A 145 -11.50 13.63 -0.39
N ALA A 146 -10.98 13.01 0.69
CA ALA A 146 -11.50 11.75 1.20
C ALA A 146 -12.95 11.86 1.67
N ALA A 147 -13.33 12.97 2.32
CA ALA A 147 -14.71 13.20 2.75
C ALA A 147 -15.71 13.28 1.56
N LEU A 148 -15.29 13.81 0.42
CA LEU A 148 -16.11 13.82 -0.81
C LEU A 148 -16.34 12.40 -1.36
N ILE A 149 -15.36 11.49 -1.23
CA ILE A 149 -15.49 10.09 -1.62
C ILE A 149 -16.37 9.32 -0.63
N ILE A 150 -16.20 9.58 0.66
CA ILE A 150 -16.97 8.93 1.74
C ILE A 150 -18.45 9.31 1.68
N LYS A 151 -18.77 10.54 1.24
CA LYS A 151 -20.15 11.06 1.10
C LYS A 151 -20.98 10.85 2.37
N PRO A 152 -20.62 11.47 3.49
CA PRO A 152 -21.37 11.30 4.72
C PRO A 152 -22.79 11.83 4.53
N THR A 153 -23.79 10.94 4.48
CA THR A 153 -25.21 11.30 4.42
C THR A 153 -25.75 11.49 5.84
N LYS A 154 -26.42 12.60 6.10
CA LYS A 154 -26.96 12.94 7.44
C LYS A 154 -25.92 12.89 8.57
N GLY A 155 -24.66 13.25 8.26
CA GLY A 155 -23.55 13.24 9.23
C GLY A 155 -22.96 11.87 9.53
N ILE A 156 -23.41 10.80 8.88
CA ILE A 156 -22.90 9.43 9.10
C ILE A 156 -22.20 8.96 7.83
N ALA A 157 -20.91 8.67 7.94
CA ALA A 157 -20.15 8.00 6.89
C ALA A 157 -20.57 6.53 6.76
N SER A 158 -20.59 6.00 5.53
CA SER A 158 -20.85 4.57 5.34
C SER A 158 -19.73 3.73 5.95
N LEU A 159 -20.09 2.62 6.61
CA LEU A 159 -19.12 1.73 7.24
C LEU A 159 -18.06 1.19 6.24
N PRO A 160 -18.40 0.81 4.99
CA PRO A 160 -17.40 0.43 3.99
C PRO A 160 -16.39 1.54 3.67
N ALA A 161 -16.84 2.81 3.61
CA ALA A 161 -15.95 3.93 3.34
C ALA A 161 -14.99 4.19 4.51
N LEU A 162 -15.48 4.08 5.75
CA LEU A 162 -14.63 4.16 6.94
C LEU A 162 -13.61 3.01 6.97
N ALA A 163 -14.00 1.81 6.59
CA ALA A 163 -13.08 0.68 6.48
C ALA A 163 -12.01 0.92 5.40
N GLY A 164 -12.36 1.49 4.24
CA GLY A 164 -11.40 1.90 3.22
C GLY A 164 -10.40 2.93 3.72
N LEU A 165 -10.88 3.94 4.46
CA LEU A 165 -10.02 4.95 5.09
C LEU A 165 -9.12 4.36 6.18
N PHE A 166 -9.65 3.44 7.01
CA PHE A 166 -8.85 2.69 7.98
C PHE A 166 -7.81 1.80 7.29
N GLY A 167 -8.13 1.25 6.11
CA GLY A 167 -7.17 0.59 5.24
C GLY A 167 -5.98 1.50 4.91
N GLY A 168 -6.25 2.75 4.56
CA GLY A 168 -5.24 3.79 4.32
C GLY A 168 -4.40 4.12 5.57
N PHE A 169 -5.04 4.22 6.74
CA PHE A 169 -4.36 4.41 8.02
C PHE A 169 -3.42 3.24 8.33
N GLY A 170 -3.91 2.01 8.22
CA GLY A 170 -3.12 0.80 8.45
C GLY A 170 -1.92 0.70 7.50
N ALA A 171 -2.13 1.01 6.21
CA ALA A 171 -1.05 1.05 5.23
C ALA A 171 -0.02 2.15 5.53
N GLY A 172 -0.47 3.35 5.89
CA GLY A 172 0.40 4.48 6.27
C GLY A 172 1.25 4.17 7.49
N THR A 173 0.65 3.55 8.51
CA THR A 173 1.37 3.05 9.69
C THR A 173 2.40 2.01 9.30
N ALA A 174 1.99 1.01 8.51
CA ALA A 174 2.87 -0.05 8.05
C ALA A 174 4.07 0.51 7.26
N TYR A 175 3.88 1.45 6.35
CA TYR A 175 4.97 2.07 5.57
C TYR A 175 5.89 2.94 6.42
N THR A 176 5.37 3.59 7.46
CA THR A 176 6.20 4.31 8.44
C THR A 176 7.17 3.36 9.15
N PHE A 177 6.67 2.17 9.55
CA PHE A 177 7.53 1.14 10.15
C PHE A 177 8.46 0.46 9.12
N VAL A 178 8.06 0.27 7.86
CA VAL A 178 8.97 -0.17 6.78
C VAL A 178 10.15 0.81 6.65
N ARG A 179 9.88 2.11 6.67
CA ARG A 179 10.95 3.13 6.63
C ARG A 179 11.85 3.04 7.86
N LYS A 180 11.30 2.83 9.06
CA LYS A 180 12.08 2.61 10.28
C LYS A 180 12.95 1.37 10.17
N LEU A 181 12.40 0.25 9.70
CA LEU A 181 13.13 -1.00 9.45
C LEU A 181 14.26 -0.82 8.45
N GLY A 182 14.03 -0.07 7.37
CA GLY A 182 15.09 0.29 6.41
C GLY A 182 16.21 1.10 7.05
N LYS A 183 15.91 2.04 7.96
CA LYS A 183 16.92 2.77 8.74
C LYS A 183 17.69 1.86 9.71
N GLN A 184 17.04 0.82 10.23
CA GLN A 184 17.66 -0.21 11.07
C GLN A 184 18.50 -1.21 10.25
N GLY A 185 18.50 -1.12 8.92
CA GLY A 185 19.22 -2.01 8.00
C GLY A 185 18.57 -3.38 7.82
N GLU A 186 17.25 -3.50 8.09
CA GLU A 186 16.53 -4.74 7.85
C GLU A 186 16.28 -4.95 6.35
N ARG A 187 16.33 -6.20 5.90
CA ARG A 187 16.21 -6.58 4.49
C ARG A 187 14.75 -6.58 4.03
N GLY A 188 14.50 -6.02 2.83
CA GLY A 188 13.16 -5.96 2.24
C GLY A 188 12.43 -7.31 2.18
N PRO A 189 13.05 -8.40 1.67
CA PRO A 189 12.42 -9.72 1.65
C PRO A 189 12.01 -10.25 3.04
N VAL A 190 12.79 -9.96 4.10
CA VAL A 190 12.44 -10.31 5.50
C VAL A 190 11.17 -9.58 5.93
N ILE A 191 11.07 -8.28 5.63
CA ILE A 191 9.90 -7.46 5.96
C ILE A 191 8.64 -8.01 5.27
N VAL A 192 8.75 -8.38 3.99
CA VAL A 192 7.62 -8.94 3.22
C VAL A 192 7.24 -10.32 3.75
N MET A 193 8.21 -11.19 3.97
CA MET A 193 7.99 -12.55 4.50
C MET A 193 7.31 -12.50 5.87
N PHE A 194 7.84 -11.70 6.80
CA PHE A 194 7.29 -11.57 8.16
C PHE A 194 5.82 -11.10 8.13
N PHE A 195 5.52 -10.08 7.33
CA PHE A 195 4.15 -9.60 7.14
C PHE A 195 3.24 -10.69 6.57
N SER A 196 3.69 -11.40 5.53
CA SER A 196 2.87 -12.39 4.85
C SER A 196 2.57 -13.59 5.76
N VAL A 197 3.57 -14.08 6.50
CA VAL A 197 3.39 -15.15 7.49
C VAL A 197 2.47 -14.70 8.62
N PHE A 198 2.72 -13.52 9.21
CA PHE A 198 1.89 -12.98 10.27
C PHE A 198 0.42 -12.85 9.84
N SER A 199 0.18 -12.26 8.66
CA SER A 199 -1.18 -12.12 8.12
C SER A 199 -1.84 -13.48 7.86
N THR A 200 -1.09 -14.45 7.35
CA THR A 200 -1.59 -15.82 7.13
C THR A 200 -2.02 -16.44 8.46
N LEU A 201 -1.18 -16.35 9.49
CA LEU A 201 -1.48 -16.90 10.81
C LEU A 201 -2.69 -16.21 11.47
N VAL A 202 -2.82 -14.89 11.32
CA VAL A 202 -3.99 -14.13 11.84
C VAL A 202 -5.28 -14.56 11.14
N CYS A 203 -5.24 -14.82 9.84
CA CYS A 203 -6.44 -15.24 9.08
C CYS A 203 -6.75 -16.74 9.21
N LEU A 204 -5.78 -17.56 9.64
CA LEU A 204 -5.91 -19.03 9.72
C LEU A 204 -7.07 -19.51 10.60
N PRO A 205 -7.33 -18.96 11.82
CA PRO A 205 -8.46 -19.41 12.63
C PRO A 205 -9.80 -19.25 11.90
N TRP A 206 -10.00 -18.12 11.21
CA TRP A 206 -11.23 -17.92 10.40
C TRP A 206 -11.34 -18.93 9.27
N LEU A 207 -10.24 -19.27 8.61
CA LEU A 207 -10.26 -20.27 7.57
C LEU A 207 -10.66 -21.67 8.10
N ILE A 208 -10.24 -21.99 9.33
CA ILE A 208 -10.58 -23.29 9.95
C ILE A 208 -12.05 -23.36 10.37
N PHE A 209 -12.57 -22.28 10.95
CA PHE A 209 -13.92 -22.26 11.54
C PHE A 209 -15.03 -21.82 10.57
N ASP A 210 -14.69 -21.06 9.53
CA ASP A 210 -15.64 -20.45 8.58
C ASP A 210 -15.14 -20.62 7.13
N TYR A 211 -14.70 -21.82 6.79
CA TYR A 211 -14.26 -22.13 5.42
C TYR A 211 -15.46 -22.24 4.47
N HIS A 212 -15.42 -21.45 3.41
CA HIS A 212 -16.38 -21.55 2.32
C HIS A 212 -15.76 -22.29 1.14
N PRO A 213 -16.42 -23.36 0.63
CA PRO A 213 -15.94 -24.09 -0.54
C PRO A 213 -15.75 -23.16 -1.74
N MET A 214 -14.62 -23.31 -2.42
CA MET A 214 -14.26 -22.48 -3.57
C MET A 214 -14.41 -23.25 -4.87
N THR A 215 -14.92 -22.58 -5.89
CA THR A 215 -14.84 -23.08 -7.27
C THR A 215 -13.37 -22.99 -7.76
N GLY A 216 -13.03 -23.80 -8.78
CA GLY A 216 -11.69 -23.73 -9.38
C GLY A 216 -11.33 -22.32 -9.89
N LYS A 217 -12.32 -21.57 -10.42
CA LYS A 217 -12.14 -20.18 -10.85
C LYS A 217 -11.78 -19.25 -9.67
N GLN A 218 -12.50 -19.35 -8.57
CA GLN A 218 -12.22 -18.55 -7.35
C GLN A 218 -10.84 -18.86 -6.79
N PHE A 219 -10.46 -20.13 -6.73
CA PHE A 219 -9.13 -20.54 -6.28
C PHE A 219 -8.02 -19.96 -7.17
N LEU A 220 -8.17 -20.03 -8.50
CA LEU A 220 -7.22 -19.44 -9.45
C LEU A 220 -7.14 -17.92 -9.30
N CYS A 221 -8.25 -17.22 -9.09
CA CYS A 221 -8.26 -15.79 -8.81
C CYS A 221 -7.47 -15.46 -7.53
N LEU A 222 -7.62 -16.24 -6.46
CA LEU A 222 -6.90 -16.01 -5.22
C LEU A 222 -5.40 -16.32 -5.34
N LEU A 223 -5.00 -17.33 -6.10
CA LEU A 223 -3.59 -17.59 -6.43
C LEU A 223 -2.99 -16.45 -7.24
N ALA A 224 -3.71 -15.95 -8.26
CA ALA A 224 -3.29 -14.80 -9.05
C ALA A 224 -3.20 -13.53 -8.20
N ALA A 225 -4.16 -13.29 -7.29
CA ALA A 225 -4.14 -12.20 -6.34
C ALA A 225 -2.92 -12.26 -5.43
N GLY A 226 -2.58 -13.43 -4.89
CA GLY A 226 -1.42 -13.64 -4.03
C GLY A 226 -0.10 -13.43 -4.77
N THR A 227 0.02 -13.93 -5.99
CA THR A 227 1.19 -13.73 -6.86
C THR A 227 1.39 -12.25 -7.20
N ALA A 228 0.34 -11.58 -7.66
CA ALA A 228 0.37 -10.15 -7.95
C ALA A 228 0.72 -9.33 -6.70
N ALA A 229 0.15 -9.71 -5.54
CA ALA A 229 0.48 -9.07 -4.27
C ALA A 229 1.93 -9.24 -3.87
N CYS A 230 2.52 -10.42 -4.05
CA CYS A 230 3.93 -10.66 -3.75
C CYS A 230 4.84 -9.78 -4.61
N ILE A 231 4.61 -9.75 -5.92
CA ILE A 231 5.38 -8.91 -6.85
C ILE A 231 5.23 -7.43 -6.46
N ALA A 232 3.99 -6.98 -6.19
CA ALA A 232 3.73 -5.60 -5.79
C ALA A 232 4.43 -5.24 -4.47
N GLN A 233 4.41 -6.13 -3.47
CA GLN A 233 5.08 -5.90 -2.18
C GLN A 233 6.60 -5.85 -2.31
N MET A 234 7.20 -6.70 -3.14
CA MET A 234 8.63 -6.64 -3.44
C MET A 234 8.99 -5.33 -4.15
N CYS A 235 8.19 -4.94 -5.15
CA CYS A 235 8.39 -3.70 -5.89
C CYS A 235 8.24 -2.47 -4.99
N ILE A 236 7.20 -2.37 -4.16
CA ILE A 236 7.02 -1.20 -3.28
C ILE A 236 8.09 -1.12 -2.21
N THR A 237 8.53 -2.25 -1.66
CA THR A 237 9.64 -2.31 -0.70
C THR A 237 10.94 -1.85 -1.36
N ALA A 238 11.23 -2.32 -2.57
CA ALA A 238 12.39 -1.87 -3.35
C ALA A 238 12.29 -0.37 -3.67
N ALA A 239 11.12 0.14 -4.08
CA ALA A 239 10.91 1.55 -4.38
C ALA A 239 11.31 2.44 -3.20
N TYR A 240 10.85 2.13 -1.99
CA TYR A 240 11.19 2.88 -0.77
C TYR A 240 12.63 2.68 -0.29
N THR A 241 13.32 1.64 -0.74
CA THR A 241 14.75 1.44 -0.51
C THR A 241 15.58 2.33 -1.45
N TYR A 242 15.16 2.48 -2.71
CA TYR A 242 15.89 3.29 -3.69
C TYR A 242 15.65 4.79 -3.56
N ALA A 243 14.44 5.21 -3.16
CA ALA A 243 14.09 6.63 -3.06
C ALA A 243 13.18 6.93 -1.88
N PRO A 244 13.30 8.12 -1.27
CA PRO A 244 12.45 8.52 -0.15
C PRO A 244 11.00 8.70 -0.61
N ALA A 245 10.04 8.39 0.28
CA ALA A 245 8.60 8.48 0.02
C ALA A 245 8.18 9.84 -0.56
N LYS A 246 8.78 10.95 -0.08
CA LYS A 246 8.49 12.31 -0.57
C LYS A 246 8.73 12.51 -2.07
N GLU A 247 9.59 11.70 -2.68
CA GLU A 247 9.97 11.81 -4.10
C GLU A 247 9.13 10.90 -4.99
N ILE A 248 8.69 9.74 -4.48
CA ILE A 248 8.08 8.71 -5.31
C ILE A 248 6.59 8.45 -5.01
N SER A 249 6.09 8.83 -3.83
CA SER A 249 4.71 8.48 -3.42
C SER A 249 3.62 9.02 -4.36
N VAL A 250 3.87 10.10 -5.10
CA VAL A 250 2.92 10.62 -6.08
C VAL A 250 2.62 9.61 -7.20
N TYR A 251 3.61 8.83 -7.59
CA TYR A 251 3.45 7.83 -8.65
C TYR A 251 2.63 6.61 -8.20
N ASP A 252 2.49 6.40 -6.89
CA ASP A 252 1.65 5.32 -6.34
C ASP A 252 0.14 5.55 -6.61
N TYR A 253 -0.27 6.80 -6.86
CA TYR A 253 -1.64 7.12 -7.25
C TYR A 253 -2.02 6.59 -8.64
N THR A 254 -1.06 6.19 -9.47
CA THR A 254 -1.34 5.50 -10.74
C THR A 254 -2.12 4.20 -10.53
N GLN A 255 -2.04 3.58 -9.34
CA GLN A 255 -2.90 2.45 -8.99
C GLN A 255 -4.38 2.78 -9.10
N VAL A 256 -4.79 4.00 -8.73
CA VAL A 256 -6.20 4.43 -8.84
C VAL A 256 -6.62 4.54 -10.30
N ILE A 257 -5.72 5.03 -11.16
CA ILE A 257 -5.98 5.09 -12.61
C ILE A 257 -6.21 3.68 -13.17
N PHE A 258 -5.32 2.74 -12.83
CA PHE A 258 -5.50 1.34 -13.23
C PHE A 258 -6.77 0.74 -12.62
N ALA A 259 -7.05 0.99 -11.33
CA ALA A 259 -8.25 0.48 -10.66
C ALA A 259 -9.54 1.02 -11.28
N THR A 260 -9.58 2.32 -11.63
CA THR A 260 -10.72 2.93 -12.33
C THR A 260 -10.91 2.30 -13.71
N PHE A 261 -9.83 2.16 -14.48
CA PHE A 261 -9.88 1.51 -15.81
C PHE A 261 -10.46 0.10 -15.72
N TRP A 262 -9.97 -0.71 -14.79
CA TRP A 262 -10.47 -2.07 -14.61
C TRP A 262 -11.90 -2.11 -14.06
N GLY A 263 -12.25 -1.20 -13.13
CA GLY A 263 -13.60 -1.09 -12.59
C GLY A 263 -14.62 -0.81 -13.68
N MET A 264 -14.30 0.11 -14.58
CA MET A 264 -15.15 0.43 -15.75
C MET A 264 -15.24 -0.76 -16.73
N LEU A 265 -14.09 -1.40 -17.04
CA LEU A 265 -14.02 -2.46 -18.05
C LEU A 265 -14.71 -3.76 -17.60
N LEU A 266 -14.54 -4.17 -16.35
CA LEU A 266 -14.92 -5.49 -15.87
C LEU A 266 -16.19 -5.48 -15.00
N PHE A 267 -16.51 -4.34 -14.37
CA PHE A 267 -17.59 -4.27 -13.39
C PHE A 267 -18.62 -3.17 -13.70
N SER A 268 -18.43 -2.43 -14.81
CA SER A 268 -19.29 -1.28 -15.18
C SER A 268 -19.39 -0.23 -14.06
N GLU A 269 -18.38 -0.14 -13.21
CA GLU A 269 -18.31 0.82 -12.10
C GLU A 269 -17.82 2.17 -12.63
N VAL A 270 -18.70 3.18 -12.64
CA VAL A 270 -18.32 4.55 -13.01
C VAL A 270 -18.33 5.42 -11.75
N PRO A 271 -17.16 6.01 -11.37
CA PRO A 271 -17.11 6.93 -10.26
C PRO A 271 -18.03 8.15 -10.50
N ASP A 272 -18.78 8.55 -9.49
CA ASP A 272 -19.62 9.75 -9.59
C ASP A 272 -18.79 11.04 -9.51
N TYR A 273 -19.45 12.20 -9.73
CA TYR A 273 -18.77 13.48 -9.80
C TYR A 273 -18.12 13.89 -8.47
N LEU A 274 -18.68 13.50 -7.31
CA LEU A 274 -18.09 13.77 -6.00
C LEU A 274 -16.82 12.95 -5.79
N SER A 275 -16.84 11.66 -6.15
CA SER A 275 -15.65 10.79 -6.12
C SER A 275 -14.56 11.34 -7.03
N ILE A 276 -14.88 11.74 -8.26
CA ILE A 276 -13.91 12.32 -9.21
C ILE A 276 -13.31 13.61 -8.62
N THR A 277 -14.13 14.48 -8.02
CA THR A 277 -13.62 15.70 -7.37
C THR A 277 -12.69 15.37 -6.21
N GLY A 278 -13.04 14.37 -5.39
CA GLY A 278 -12.18 13.86 -4.32
C GLY A 278 -10.83 13.33 -4.85
N TYR A 279 -10.83 12.57 -5.97
CA TYR A 279 -9.61 12.08 -6.62
C TYR A 279 -8.72 13.23 -7.07
N VAL A 280 -9.30 14.24 -7.74
CA VAL A 280 -8.56 15.42 -8.21
C VAL A 280 -7.93 16.18 -7.05
N LEU A 281 -8.64 16.35 -5.93
CA LEU A 281 -8.09 17.00 -4.74
C LEU A 281 -6.92 16.19 -4.14
N ILE A 282 -7.10 14.90 -3.91
CA ILE A 282 -6.07 14.05 -3.29
C ILE A 282 -4.83 13.95 -4.19
N ILE A 283 -5.01 13.66 -5.48
CA ILE A 283 -3.92 13.56 -6.43
C ILE A 283 -3.26 14.93 -6.64
N GLY A 284 -4.07 15.99 -6.79
CA GLY A 284 -3.58 17.35 -6.97
C GLY A 284 -2.69 17.80 -5.83
N VAL A 285 -3.12 17.60 -4.57
CA VAL A 285 -2.31 17.97 -3.41
C VAL A 285 -1.08 17.08 -3.25
N ALA A 286 -1.15 15.81 -3.63
CA ALA A 286 0.01 14.91 -3.64
C ALA A 286 1.07 15.37 -4.65
N VAL A 287 0.64 15.79 -5.85
CA VAL A 287 1.53 16.36 -6.88
C VAL A 287 2.13 17.69 -6.42
N LEU A 288 1.33 18.57 -5.80
CA LEU A 288 1.82 19.83 -5.26
C LEU A 288 2.87 19.61 -4.16
N LYS A 289 2.61 18.68 -3.24
CA LYS A 289 3.57 18.28 -2.20
C LYS A 289 4.87 17.75 -2.78
N TRP A 290 4.78 16.91 -3.79
CA TRP A 290 5.94 16.37 -4.49
C TRP A 290 6.77 17.46 -5.16
N LYS A 291 6.13 18.39 -5.91
CA LYS A 291 6.82 19.54 -6.52
C LYS A 291 7.49 20.43 -5.47
N TYR A 292 6.80 20.71 -4.37
CA TYR A 292 7.34 21.50 -3.26
C TYR A 292 8.56 20.84 -2.64
N SER A 293 8.51 19.53 -2.40
CA SER A 293 9.65 18.79 -1.84
C SER A 293 10.88 18.81 -2.75
N ARG A 294 10.70 18.86 -4.07
CA ARG A 294 11.80 18.96 -5.04
C ARG A 294 12.46 20.33 -5.11
N ARG A 295 11.74 21.41 -4.78
CA ARG A 295 12.30 22.78 -4.82
C ARG A 295 13.18 23.12 -3.62
N ILE A 296 13.16 22.32 -2.58
CA ILE A 296 13.86 22.58 -1.31
C ILE A 296 15.14 21.73 -1.20
N ILE A 297 15.35 20.84 -2.14
CA ILE A 297 16.59 20.04 -2.31
C ILE A 297 17.49 20.69 -3.35
#